data_90b8e31bdde5335c6f734b805be5a0cc
#
_entry.id   90b8e31bdde5335c6f734b805be5a0cc
#
_cell.length_a   1.000
_cell.length_b   1.000
_cell.length_c   1.000
_cell.angle_alpha   90.00
_cell.angle_beta   90.00
_cell.angle_gamma   90.00
#
_symmetry.space_group_name_H-M   'P 1'
#
loop_
_entity.id
_entity.type
_entity.pdbx_description
1 polymer ?
#
loop_
_entity_poly.entity_id
_entity_poly.type
_entity_poly.pdbx_seq_one_letter_code
_entity_poly.pdbx_strand_id
1 'polypeptide(L)'
;MRRAWPALCCLLLCGCVKYPEPYRPPEQRKPLELRDATRLGYFTAMNSPHAPEHFVSDVLPELHDGAWRWVMQCPTFQFQLPVTRSMRLLADITVPEITFKQTGPVQITVHVSGRLLGTIEVAKPGQLQWEKDVPEGWLTTERPVLVRMAIDKLWTSPEDGARRGFIITRLGFVQ
;
A
#
# COMPACT_ATOMS: atom_id res chain seq x y z
N MET A 1 -24.99 -65.66 -83.28
CA MET A 1 -23.92 -64.80 -82.78
C MET A 1 -24.48 -63.94 -81.67
N ARG A 2 -24.27 -64.33 -80.38
CA ARG A 2 -24.69 -63.54 -79.19
C ARG A 2 -23.45 -63.29 -78.33
N ARG A 3 -23.06 -62.04 -78.26
CA ARG A 3 -21.96 -61.63 -77.41
C ARG A 3 -22.51 -61.33 -76.00
N ALA A 4 -22.01 -62.10 -75.05
CA ALA A 4 -22.22 -61.87 -73.63
C ALA A 4 -21.27 -60.77 -73.16
N TRP A 5 -21.82 -59.75 -72.43
CA TRP A 5 -21.08 -58.73 -71.77
C TRP A 5 -20.94 -59.12 -70.29
N PRO A 6 -19.75 -59.08 -69.66
CA PRO A 6 -19.61 -59.35 -68.25
C PRO A 6 -19.94 -58.08 -67.49
N ALA A 7 -20.87 -58.25 -66.54
CA ALA A 7 -21.20 -57.22 -65.57
C ALA A 7 -20.06 -57.09 -64.57
N LEU A 8 -19.42 -55.92 -64.55
CA LEU A 8 -18.39 -55.56 -63.57
C LEU A 8 -19.06 -55.07 -62.30
N CYS A 9 -19.04 -55.91 -61.22
CA CYS A 9 -19.55 -55.63 -59.93
C CYS A 9 -18.52 -54.76 -59.16
N CYS A 10 -18.75 -53.44 -59.09
CA CYS A 10 -17.98 -52.55 -58.22
C CYS A 10 -18.44 -52.76 -56.76
N LEU A 11 -17.67 -53.48 -56.01
CA LEU A 11 -17.77 -53.58 -54.55
C LEU A 11 -17.27 -52.23 -53.95
N LEU A 12 -18.20 -51.35 -53.60
CA LEU A 12 -17.92 -50.18 -52.76
C LEU A 12 -17.65 -50.65 -51.34
N LEU A 13 -16.38 -50.76 -50.98
CA LEU A 13 -15.95 -50.90 -49.57
C LEU A 13 -16.18 -49.56 -48.86
N CYS A 14 -17.35 -49.38 -48.25
CA CYS A 14 -17.56 -48.33 -47.25
C CYS A 14 -16.75 -48.66 -45.99
N GLY A 15 -15.49 -48.27 -45.96
CA GLY A 15 -14.69 -48.26 -44.76
C GLY A 15 -15.22 -47.19 -43.82
N CYS A 16 -15.87 -47.60 -42.73
CA CYS A 16 -16.17 -46.68 -41.62
C CYS A 16 -14.85 -46.19 -41.02
N VAL A 17 -14.40 -45.04 -41.45
CA VAL A 17 -13.29 -44.35 -40.78
C VAL A 17 -13.85 -43.85 -39.44
N LYS A 18 -13.51 -44.50 -38.32
CA LYS A 18 -13.72 -43.96 -36.99
C LYS A 18 -12.79 -42.74 -36.84
N TYR A 19 -13.36 -41.55 -36.95
CA TYR A 19 -12.63 -40.36 -36.59
C TYR A 19 -12.37 -40.41 -35.08
N PRO A 20 -11.14 -40.14 -34.59
CA PRO A 20 -10.87 -39.98 -33.19
C PRO A 20 -11.76 -38.85 -32.64
N GLU A 21 -12.28 -39.02 -31.44
CA GLU A 21 -13.06 -37.94 -30.79
C GLU A 21 -12.27 -36.65 -30.81
N PRO A 22 -12.91 -35.52 -31.17
CA PRO A 22 -12.20 -34.24 -31.19
C PRO A 22 -11.62 -33.97 -29.81
N TYR A 23 -10.32 -33.76 -29.74
CA TYR A 23 -9.61 -33.37 -28.54
C TYR A 23 -10.25 -32.08 -27.98
N ARG A 24 -10.90 -32.18 -26.83
CA ARG A 24 -11.36 -31.01 -26.10
C ARG A 24 -10.13 -30.41 -25.42
N PRO A 25 -9.69 -29.20 -25.81
CA PRO A 25 -8.62 -28.56 -25.08
C PRO A 25 -9.02 -28.47 -23.60
N PRO A 26 -8.08 -28.70 -22.64
CA PRO A 26 -8.39 -28.55 -21.23
C PRO A 26 -9.00 -27.18 -21.02
N GLU A 27 -10.07 -27.14 -20.18
CA GLU A 27 -10.66 -25.85 -19.82
C GLU A 27 -9.53 -24.91 -19.39
N GLN A 28 -9.42 -23.81 -20.13
CA GLN A 28 -8.46 -22.79 -19.78
C GLN A 28 -8.77 -22.35 -18.36
N ARG A 29 -7.96 -22.79 -17.41
CA ARG A 29 -8.06 -22.30 -16.03
C ARG A 29 -8.02 -20.79 -16.14
N LYS A 30 -9.07 -20.13 -15.65
CA LYS A 30 -9.06 -18.67 -15.54
C LYS A 30 -7.69 -18.29 -15.01
N PRO A 31 -6.97 -17.34 -15.64
CA PRO A 31 -5.72 -16.86 -15.10
C PRO A 31 -5.98 -16.63 -13.62
N LEU A 32 -5.12 -17.15 -12.75
CA LEU A 32 -5.17 -16.77 -11.34
C LEU A 32 -5.13 -15.25 -11.39
N GLU A 33 -6.26 -14.60 -11.09
CA GLU A 33 -6.21 -13.18 -10.79
C GLU A 33 -5.25 -13.12 -9.60
N LEU A 34 -3.99 -12.87 -9.91
CA LEU A 34 -3.06 -12.37 -8.93
C LEU A 34 -3.80 -11.12 -8.43
N ARG A 35 -4.51 -11.25 -7.31
CA ARG A 35 -4.88 -10.09 -6.51
C ARG A 35 -3.60 -9.29 -6.51
N ASP A 36 -3.62 -8.13 -7.15
CA ASP A 36 -2.48 -7.23 -7.11
C ASP A 36 -2.00 -7.25 -5.67
N ALA A 37 -0.83 -7.89 -5.47
CA ALA A 37 -0.29 -8.03 -4.14
C ALA A 37 -0.20 -6.61 -3.66
N THR A 38 -1.03 -6.26 -2.69
CA THR A 38 -1.13 -4.88 -2.21
C THR A 38 0.29 -4.49 -1.90
N ARG A 39 0.84 -3.53 -2.66
CA ARG A 39 2.21 -3.01 -2.48
C ARG A 39 2.35 -2.29 -1.13
N LEU A 40 1.25 -2.32 -0.39
CA LEU A 40 1.13 -1.78 0.94
C LEU A 40 1.92 -2.63 1.93
N GLY A 41 3.04 -2.09 2.39
CA GLY A 41 3.91 -2.73 3.38
C GLY A 41 3.54 -2.35 4.81
N TYR A 42 4.30 -2.86 5.75
CA TYR A 42 4.20 -2.51 7.17
C TYR A 42 5.06 -1.28 7.53
N PHE A 43 5.90 -0.81 6.62
CA PHE A 43 6.83 0.30 6.80
C PHE A 43 7.05 1.04 5.48
N THR A 44 7.20 2.35 5.52
CA THR A 44 7.52 3.16 4.35
C THR A 44 8.52 4.27 4.66
N ALA A 45 9.46 4.49 3.74
CA ALA A 45 10.22 5.72 3.65
C ALA A 45 9.55 6.64 2.61
N MET A 46 9.53 7.95 2.87
CA MET A 46 8.80 8.90 2.02
C MET A 46 9.36 9.03 0.61
N ASN A 47 10.58 8.59 0.36
CA ASN A 47 11.22 8.50 -0.96
C ASN A 47 10.96 7.18 -1.69
N SER A 48 10.28 6.22 -1.07
CA SER A 48 9.89 4.99 -1.75
C SER A 48 8.92 5.30 -2.90
N PRO A 49 9.06 4.67 -4.07
CA PRO A 49 8.08 4.79 -5.15
C PRO A 49 6.68 4.34 -4.75
N HIS A 50 6.57 3.50 -3.72
CA HIS A 50 5.31 2.99 -3.17
C HIS A 50 4.80 3.81 -1.95
N ALA A 51 5.51 4.85 -1.52
CA ALA A 51 5.07 5.67 -0.40
C ALA A 51 3.65 6.23 -0.56
N PRO A 52 3.21 6.68 -1.75
CA PRO A 52 1.85 7.21 -1.94
C PRO A 52 0.75 6.18 -1.65
N GLU A 53 1.01 4.89 -1.77
CA GLU A 53 0.04 3.83 -1.46
C GLU A 53 -0.33 3.78 0.03
N HIS A 54 0.56 4.32 0.89
CA HIS A 54 0.34 4.45 2.33
C HIS A 54 -0.47 5.69 2.73
N PHE A 55 -0.64 6.67 1.83
CA PHE A 55 -1.26 7.95 2.19
C PHE A 55 -2.79 7.83 2.13
N VAL A 56 -3.46 8.23 3.21
CA VAL A 56 -4.92 8.31 3.27
C VAL A 56 -5.38 9.76 3.23
N SER A 57 -4.79 10.63 4.06
CA SER A 57 -5.13 12.05 4.10
C SER A 57 -3.97 12.90 4.65
N ASP A 58 -3.98 14.19 4.35
CA ASP A 58 -3.12 15.24 4.93
C ASP A 58 -1.61 15.02 4.72
N VAL A 59 -1.22 14.31 3.67
CA VAL A 59 0.17 14.15 3.23
C VAL A 59 0.33 14.88 1.91
N LEU A 60 1.27 15.82 1.83
CA LEU A 60 1.52 16.55 0.59
C LEU A 60 2.28 15.66 -0.40
N PRO A 61 1.91 15.68 -1.69
CA PRO A 61 2.47 14.76 -2.68
C PRO A 61 3.92 15.07 -3.06
N GLU A 62 4.39 16.29 -2.82
CA GLU A 62 5.72 16.72 -3.20
C GLU A 62 6.78 16.06 -2.33
N LEU A 63 7.78 15.46 -2.99
CA LEU A 63 8.99 14.92 -2.35
C LEU A 63 10.08 16.00 -2.37
N HIS A 64 10.55 16.39 -1.20
CA HIS A 64 11.61 17.37 -1.04
C HIS A 64 12.95 16.69 -0.77
N ASP A 65 14.02 17.21 -1.36
CA ASP A 65 15.41 16.73 -1.23
C ASP A 65 15.57 15.22 -1.49
N GLY A 66 14.60 14.64 -2.22
CA GLY A 66 14.56 13.19 -2.48
C GLY A 66 14.33 12.32 -1.24
N ALA A 67 13.88 12.88 -0.11
CA ALA A 67 13.88 12.15 1.16
C ALA A 67 12.60 12.32 2.01
N TRP A 68 11.92 13.46 1.96
CA TRP A 68 10.89 13.79 2.93
C TRP A 68 9.67 14.50 2.32
N ARG A 69 8.57 14.50 3.06
CA ARG A 69 7.32 15.18 2.66
C ARG A 69 6.76 16.02 3.81
N TRP A 70 6.11 17.11 3.43
CA TRP A 70 5.28 17.84 4.36
C TRP A 70 3.98 17.10 4.64
N VAL A 71 3.52 17.24 5.88
CA VAL A 71 2.16 16.81 6.27
C VAL A 71 1.38 17.99 6.83
N MET A 72 0.06 17.88 6.79
CA MET A 72 -0.86 18.90 7.29
C MET A 72 -1.24 18.60 8.75
N GLN A 73 -2.47 18.91 9.14
CA GLN A 73 -2.88 18.84 10.55
C GLN A 73 -3.08 17.41 11.08
N CYS A 74 -3.67 16.54 10.26
CA CYS A 74 -4.07 15.21 10.70
C CYS A 74 -3.66 14.12 9.70
N PRO A 75 -2.35 14.01 9.33
CA PRO A 75 -1.93 12.99 8.39
C PRO A 75 -2.35 11.61 8.86
N THR A 76 -2.92 10.87 7.93
CA THR A 76 -3.37 9.50 8.15
C THR A 76 -2.70 8.59 7.13
N PHE A 77 -2.16 7.50 7.62
CA PHE A 77 -1.45 6.49 6.84
C PHE A 77 -2.10 5.13 7.04
N GLN A 78 -1.89 4.24 6.10
CA GLN A 78 -2.34 2.85 6.16
C GLN A 78 -1.18 1.89 5.95
N PHE A 79 -1.19 0.76 6.68
CA PHE A 79 -0.15 -0.25 6.64
C PHE A 79 -0.74 -1.64 6.65
N GLN A 80 -0.20 -2.55 5.83
CA GLN A 80 -0.55 -3.96 5.88
C GLN A 80 0.48 -4.71 6.71
N LEU A 81 0.04 -5.31 7.81
CA LEU A 81 0.92 -6.02 8.72
C LEU A 81 0.99 -7.52 8.38
N PRO A 82 2.19 -8.12 8.35
CA PRO A 82 2.35 -9.57 8.20
C PRO A 82 2.08 -10.31 9.52
N VAL A 83 2.32 -9.65 10.66
CA VAL A 83 2.13 -10.17 12.02
C VAL A 83 1.65 -9.06 12.95
N THR A 84 1.12 -9.43 14.12
CA THR A 84 0.62 -8.46 15.12
C THR A 84 1.44 -8.43 16.41
N ARG A 85 2.30 -9.44 16.62
CA ARG A 85 3.07 -9.59 17.86
C ARG A 85 4.32 -8.74 17.88
N SER A 86 4.64 -8.18 19.04
CA SER A 86 5.87 -7.43 19.31
C SER A 86 6.12 -6.30 18.31
N MET A 87 5.04 -5.63 17.88
CA MET A 87 5.13 -4.52 16.94
C MET A 87 5.31 -3.19 17.66
N ARG A 88 6.24 -2.40 17.18
CA ARG A 88 6.47 -1.02 17.61
C ARG A 88 6.16 -0.10 16.44
N LEU A 89 5.56 1.04 16.69
CA LEU A 89 5.40 2.09 15.70
C LEU A 89 6.62 3.01 15.76
N LEU A 90 7.30 3.17 14.63
CA LEU A 90 8.42 4.07 14.45
C LEU A 90 8.00 5.24 13.56
N ALA A 91 8.34 6.47 13.98
CA ALA A 91 8.13 7.69 13.21
C ALA A 91 9.39 8.55 13.25
N ASP A 92 9.94 8.88 12.08
CA ASP A 92 10.99 9.88 11.94
C ASP A 92 10.37 11.17 11.43
N ILE A 93 10.34 12.16 12.27
CA ILE A 93 9.72 13.46 12.02
C ILE A 93 10.71 14.60 12.19
N THR A 94 10.42 15.72 11.57
CA THR A 94 11.17 16.96 11.76
C THR A 94 10.20 18.13 11.89
N VAL A 95 10.41 18.95 12.92
CA VAL A 95 9.78 20.26 13.01
C VAL A 95 10.86 21.30 12.67
N PRO A 96 10.81 21.92 11.48
CA PRO A 96 11.82 22.88 11.04
C PRO A 96 11.86 24.12 11.93
N GLU A 97 13.02 24.76 11.97
CA GLU A 97 13.21 25.98 12.75
C GLU A 97 12.26 27.12 12.32
N ILE A 98 12.02 27.23 11.02
CA ILE A 98 11.09 28.24 10.49
C ILE A 98 9.66 28.03 11.01
N THR A 99 9.22 26.76 11.06
CA THR A 99 7.92 26.39 11.62
C THR A 99 7.87 26.69 13.11
N PHE A 100 8.90 26.24 13.83
CA PHE A 100 8.97 26.36 15.27
C PHE A 100 9.02 27.82 15.77
N LYS A 101 9.66 28.72 15.03
CA LYS A 101 9.67 30.18 15.34
C LYS A 101 8.28 30.81 15.39
N GLN A 102 7.32 30.30 14.61
CA GLN A 102 5.95 30.79 14.61
C GLN A 102 5.05 30.06 15.62
N THR A 103 5.19 28.74 15.70
CA THR A 103 4.29 27.90 16.49
C THR A 103 4.73 27.75 17.95
N GLY A 104 6.04 27.89 18.24
CA GLY A 104 6.65 27.47 19.49
C GLY A 104 6.62 25.95 19.66
N PRO A 105 6.66 25.46 20.91
CA PRO A 105 6.50 24.04 21.21
C PRO A 105 5.17 23.50 20.67
N VAL A 106 5.22 22.28 20.10
CA VAL A 106 4.05 21.61 19.52
C VAL A 106 3.88 20.21 20.09
N GLN A 107 2.66 19.69 20.05
CA GLN A 107 2.33 18.34 20.44
C GLN A 107 1.73 17.61 19.23
N ILE A 108 2.18 16.35 19.04
CA ILE A 108 1.66 15.47 18.00
C ILE A 108 1.06 14.25 18.70
N THR A 109 -0.25 14.10 18.65
CA THR A 109 -0.94 12.91 19.16
C THR A 109 -0.92 11.83 18.10
N VAL A 110 -0.56 10.60 18.49
CA VAL A 110 -0.45 9.43 17.62
C VAL A 110 -1.53 8.42 17.97
N HIS A 111 -2.34 8.06 16.96
CA HIS A 111 -3.40 7.06 17.09
C HIS A 111 -3.13 5.88 16.17
N VAL A 112 -3.39 4.67 16.67
CA VAL A 112 -3.37 3.42 15.89
C VAL A 112 -4.75 2.79 15.95
N SER A 113 -5.33 2.48 14.81
CA SER A 113 -6.71 1.94 14.71
C SER A 113 -7.74 2.75 15.51
N GLY A 114 -7.60 4.09 15.53
CA GLY A 114 -8.48 5.01 16.24
C GLY A 114 -8.22 5.13 17.75
N ARG A 115 -7.25 4.40 18.31
CA ARG A 115 -6.90 4.43 19.74
C ARG A 115 -5.64 5.27 19.97
N LEU A 116 -5.62 6.09 20.99
CA LEU A 116 -4.46 6.92 21.35
C LEU A 116 -3.29 6.05 21.79
N LEU A 117 -2.22 6.03 20.99
CA LEU A 117 -0.98 5.34 21.32
C LEU A 117 -0.07 6.21 22.22
N GLY A 118 0.01 7.51 21.93
CA GLY A 118 0.81 8.42 22.71
C GLY A 118 0.87 9.82 22.12
N THR A 119 1.65 10.66 22.77
CA THR A 119 1.91 12.04 22.37
C THR A 119 3.41 12.25 22.23
N ILE A 120 3.81 12.93 21.16
CA ILE A 120 5.16 13.39 20.92
C ILE A 120 5.21 14.87 21.29
N GLU A 121 6.02 15.22 22.27
CA GLU A 121 6.25 16.60 22.65
C GLU A 121 7.52 17.12 21.97
N VAL A 122 7.37 18.17 21.17
CA VAL A 122 8.47 18.81 20.46
C VAL A 122 8.76 20.15 21.12
N ALA A 123 9.68 20.15 22.09
CA ALA A 123 10.07 21.34 22.85
C ALA A 123 11.13 22.21 22.14
N LYS A 124 11.77 21.71 21.08
CA LYS A 124 12.79 22.41 20.27
C LYS A 124 12.70 21.97 18.82
N PRO A 125 13.10 22.82 17.86
CA PRO A 125 13.10 22.45 16.45
C PRO A 125 14.15 21.35 16.19
N GLY A 126 13.97 20.61 15.11
CA GLY A 126 14.89 19.59 14.65
C GLY A 126 14.22 18.26 14.35
N GLN A 127 15.08 17.29 14.08
CA GLN A 127 14.68 15.91 13.80
C GLN A 127 14.50 15.15 15.11
N LEU A 128 13.46 14.33 15.15
CA LEU A 128 13.11 13.44 16.24
C LEU A 128 12.72 12.07 15.70
N GLN A 129 13.34 11.02 16.25
CA GLN A 129 12.85 9.65 16.09
C GLN A 129 12.01 9.29 17.30
N TRP A 130 10.79 8.89 17.04
CA TRP A 130 9.86 8.43 18.08
C TRP A 130 9.48 6.98 17.82
N GLU A 131 9.46 6.19 18.88
CA GLU A 131 9.15 4.78 18.80
C GLU A 131 8.32 4.37 20.02
N LYS A 132 7.29 3.53 19.82
CA LYS A 132 6.44 3.06 20.89
C LYS A 132 5.84 1.70 20.59
N ASP A 133 5.79 0.84 21.62
CA ASP A 133 5.13 -0.46 21.55
C ASP A 133 3.63 -0.29 21.28
N VAL A 134 3.11 -1.12 20.37
CA VAL A 134 1.69 -1.13 20.03
C VAL A 134 1.04 -2.39 20.59
N PRO A 135 -0.03 -2.27 21.39
CA PRO A 135 -0.73 -3.43 21.92
C PRO A 135 -1.23 -4.34 20.81
N GLU A 136 -0.95 -5.65 20.91
CA GLU A 136 -1.29 -6.65 19.89
C GLU A 136 -2.78 -6.61 19.51
N GLY A 137 -3.67 -6.47 20.50
CA GLY A 137 -5.12 -6.39 20.28
C GLY A 137 -5.63 -5.14 19.54
N TRP A 138 -4.74 -4.23 19.14
CA TRP A 138 -5.08 -3.07 18.27
C TRP A 138 -4.77 -3.32 16.81
N LEU A 139 -4.03 -4.38 16.53
CA LEU A 139 -3.48 -4.71 15.22
C LEU A 139 -4.24 -5.87 14.57
N THR A 140 -4.19 -5.93 13.26
CA THR A 140 -4.77 -7.02 12.47
C THR A 140 -3.96 -7.25 11.20
N THR A 141 -3.94 -8.48 10.71
CA THR A 141 -3.35 -8.87 9.42
C THR A 141 -4.37 -8.93 8.29
N GLU A 142 -5.67 -8.85 8.62
CA GLU A 142 -6.77 -9.04 7.66
C GLU A 142 -7.08 -7.80 6.82
N ARG A 143 -6.78 -6.62 7.36
CA ARG A 143 -7.03 -5.33 6.73
C ARG A 143 -5.93 -4.33 7.09
N PRO A 144 -5.77 -3.26 6.31
CA PRO A 144 -4.82 -2.21 6.65
C PRO A 144 -5.09 -1.59 8.03
N VAL A 145 -4.01 -1.39 8.77
CA VAL A 145 -4.00 -0.69 10.05
C VAL A 145 -3.79 0.80 9.78
N LEU A 146 -4.65 1.64 10.35
CA LEU A 146 -4.55 3.09 10.21
C LEU A 146 -3.69 3.68 11.32
N VAL A 147 -2.75 4.54 10.92
CA VAL A 147 -1.95 5.38 11.82
C VAL A 147 -2.29 6.84 11.52
N ARG A 148 -2.80 7.55 12.50
CA ARG A 148 -3.13 8.98 12.42
C ARG A 148 -2.25 9.76 13.38
N MET A 149 -1.65 10.83 12.89
CA MET A 149 -0.85 11.76 13.68
C MET A 149 -1.51 13.14 13.61
N ALA A 150 -1.82 13.74 14.76
CA ALA A 150 -2.48 15.05 14.78
C ALA A 150 -1.62 16.06 15.52
N ILE A 151 -1.21 17.13 14.83
CA ILE A 151 -0.45 18.24 15.42
C ILE A 151 -1.40 19.33 15.92
N ASP A 152 -1.09 19.90 17.05
CA ASP A 152 -1.92 20.95 17.70
C ASP A 152 -1.83 22.31 17.01
N LYS A 153 -0.70 22.65 16.37
CA LYS A 153 -0.47 23.94 15.71
C LYS A 153 0.09 23.76 14.30
N LEU A 154 -0.34 24.63 13.39
CA LEU A 154 0.14 24.64 12.01
C LEU A 154 0.91 25.93 11.74
N TRP A 155 1.92 25.79 10.92
CA TRP A 155 2.63 26.90 10.31
C TRP A 155 1.98 27.28 8.96
N THR A 156 1.81 28.56 8.70
CA THR A 156 1.35 29.05 7.40
C THR A 156 2.55 29.58 6.64
N SER A 157 2.83 28.97 5.50
CA SER A 157 3.93 29.37 4.63
C SER A 157 3.66 30.77 4.04
N PRO A 158 4.61 31.70 4.15
CA PRO A 158 4.47 33.03 3.57
C PRO A 158 4.55 33.02 2.04
N GLU A 159 5.08 31.98 1.42
CA GLU A 159 5.29 31.87 -0.01
C GLU A 159 4.01 31.53 -0.76
N ASP A 160 3.24 30.58 -0.24
CA ASP A 160 2.07 29.99 -0.93
C ASP A 160 0.80 29.98 -0.07
N GLY A 161 0.86 30.45 1.18
CA GLY A 161 -0.25 30.44 2.13
C GLY A 161 -0.64 29.04 2.61
N ALA A 162 0.10 28.00 2.22
CA ALA A 162 -0.22 26.63 2.61
C ALA A 162 0.03 26.39 4.10
N ARG A 163 -0.91 25.67 4.72
CA ARG A 163 -0.79 25.26 6.12
C ARG A 163 -0.04 23.94 6.23
N ARG A 164 1.07 23.96 6.93
CA ARG A 164 1.95 22.79 7.12
C ARG A 164 2.13 22.47 8.58
N GLY A 165 2.15 21.18 8.92
CA GLY A 165 2.36 20.70 10.28
C GLY A 165 3.84 20.41 10.55
N PHE A 166 4.31 19.30 10.09
CA PHE A 166 5.67 18.82 10.27
C PHE A 166 6.16 18.07 9.03
N ILE A 167 7.41 17.72 9.03
CA ILE A 167 8.04 16.91 7.99
C ILE A 167 8.08 15.46 8.48
N ILE A 168 7.83 14.52 7.57
CA ILE A 168 7.99 13.11 7.81
C ILE A 168 8.97 12.49 6.81
N THR A 169 9.84 11.62 7.30
CA THR A 169 10.85 10.91 6.49
C THR A 169 10.56 9.43 6.42
N ARG A 170 10.20 8.82 7.56
CA ARG A 170 9.87 7.38 7.65
C ARG A 170 8.74 7.18 8.65
N LEU A 171 7.88 6.20 8.34
CA LEU A 171 6.80 5.79 9.23
C LEU A 171 6.47 4.31 9.00
N GLY A 172 6.14 3.62 10.07
CA GLY A 172 5.64 2.26 9.97
C GLY A 172 5.90 1.43 11.20
N PHE A 173 5.61 0.16 11.10
CA PHE A 173 5.77 -0.79 12.18
C PHE A 173 7.12 -1.50 12.05
N VAL A 174 7.74 -1.77 13.19
CA VAL A 174 9.00 -2.54 13.32
C VAL A 174 8.84 -3.57 14.44
N GLN A 175 9.63 -4.64 14.40
CA GLN A 175 9.71 -5.65 15.47
C GLN A 175 10.87 -5.36 16.41
#